data_c7e9f9b115053da7e01078298991ce25
#
_entry.id   c7e9f9b115053da7e01078298991ce25
#
_cell.length_a   1.000
_cell.length_b   1.000
_cell.length_c   1.000
_cell.angle_alpha   90.00
_cell.angle_beta   90.00
_cell.angle_gamma   90.00
#
_symmetry.space_group_name_H-M   'P 1'
#
loop_
_entity.id
_entity.type
_entity.pdbx_description
1 polymer ?
#
loop_
_entity_poly.entity_id
_entity_poly.type
_entity_poly.pdbx_seq_one_letter_code
_entity_poly.pdbx_strand_id
1 'polypeptide(L)'
;MGVLEHLTEPHKFLNSFKKSKIKYLYVSVPLFSLSTFLENSFPSVFPRQLSGGHTHLYTEKSLNYLAKKYKLKIIGEYWFGTDFPDLMRSLINTGNIINKKIYTKELYEKFSKFIDDLQFVLDKNKVCSEVHMVFENKNF
;
A
#
# COMPACT_ATOMS: atom_id res chain seq x y z
N MET A 1 4.24 -10.82 -6.41
CA MET A 1 4.39 -9.79 -7.45
C MET A 1 3.10 -9.01 -7.55
N GLY A 2 3.21 -7.68 -7.67
CA GLY A 2 2.09 -6.77 -7.86
C GLY A 2 1.48 -7.00 -9.25
N VAL A 3 0.31 -7.60 -9.30
CA VAL A 3 -0.42 -7.88 -10.55
C VAL A 3 -1.90 -7.54 -10.39
N LEU A 4 -2.47 -7.83 -9.22
CA LEU A 4 -3.90 -7.72 -9.00
C LEU A 4 -4.40 -6.27 -9.13
N GLU A 5 -3.57 -5.31 -8.75
CA GLU A 5 -3.82 -3.86 -8.84
C GLU A 5 -3.79 -3.30 -10.26
N HIS A 6 -3.20 -4.05 -11.20
CA HIS A 6 -3.12 -3.68 -12.63
C HIS A 6 -4.20 -4.32 -13.48
N LEU A 7 -4.93 -5.30 -12.95
CA LEU A 7 -5.95 -6.01 -13.70
C LEU A 7 -7.21 -5.16 -13.83
N THR A 8 -7.71 -5.00 -15.05
CA THR A 8 -9.02 -4.37 -15.30
C THR A 8 -10.17 -5.21 -14.74
N GLU A 9 -10.00 -6.53 -14.67
CA GLU A 9 -11.01 -7.47 -14.19
C GLU A 9 -10.44 -8.47 -13.16
N PRO A 10 -10.08 -8.00 -11.94
CA PRO A 10 -9.49 -8.87 -10.91
C PRO A 10 -10.42 -10.03 -10.51
N HIS A 11 -11.74 -9.84 -10.66
CA HIS A 11 -12.72 -10.87 -10.39
C HIS A 11 -12.64 -12.08 -11.36
N LYS A 12 -12.33 -11.85 -12.63
CA LYS A 12 -12.11 -12.95 -13.60
C LYS A 12 -10.87 -13.76 -13.22
N PHE A 13 -9.78 -13.08 -12.87
CA PHE A 13 -8.55 -13.73 -12.41
C PHE A 13 -8.80 -14.59 -11.16
N LEU A 14 -9.44 -14.04 -10.13
CA LEU A 14 -9.73 -14.77 -8.89
C LEU A 14 -10.68 -15.96 -9.10
N ASN A 15 -11.65 -15.85 -10.02
CA ASN A 15 -12.49 -16.97 -10.41
C ASN A 15 -11.68 -18.09 -11.09
N SER A 16 -10.75 -17.74 -11.97
CA SER A 16 -9.87 -18.71 -12.64
C SER A 16 -8.96 -19.39 -11.63
N PHE A 17 -8.37 -18.62 -10.71
CA PHE A 17 -7.56 -19.18 -9.61
C PHE A 17 -8.38 -20.18 -8.76
N LYS A 18 -9.57 -19.79 -8.34
CA LYS A 18 -10.46 -20.65 -7.54
C LYS A 18 -10.77 -21.99 -8.22
N LYS A 19 -10.91 -21.99 -9.56
CA LYS A 19 -11.20 -23.20 -10.36
C LYS A 19 -9.95 -23.98 -10.75
N SER A 20 -8.77 -23.43 -10.52
CA SER A 20 -7.49 -24.06 -10.90
C SER A 20 -7.06 -25.10 -9.88
N LYS A 21 -6.03 -25.89 -10.26
CA LYS A 21 -5.32 -26.82 -9.37
C LYS A 21 -4.16 -26.14 -8.62
N ILE A 22 -4.18 -24.79 -8.54
CA ILE A 22 -3.17 -24.03 -7.80
C ILE A 22 -3.63 -23.87 -6.38
N LYS A 23 -2.83 -24.31 -5.43
CA LYS A 23 -3.16 -24.29 -4.01
C LYS A 23 -2.99 -22.91 -3.38
N TYR A 24 -1.93 -22.20 -3.72
CA TYR A 24 -1.59 -20.93 -3.10
C TYR A 24 -1.52 -19.78 -4.11
N LEU A 25 -2.02 -18.62 -3.71
CA LEU A 25 -1.89 -17.36 -4.43
C LEU A 25 -1.23 -16.34 -3.52
N TYR A 26 -0.04 -15.89 -3.90
CA TYR A 26 0.61 -14.75 -3.28
C TYR A 26 0.26 -13.48 -4.04
N VAL A 27 -0.16 -12.46 -3.31
CA VAL A 27 -0.44 -11.12 -3.83
C VAL A 27 0.36 -10.07 -3.05
N SER A 28 0.79 -9.03 -3.76
CA SER A 28 1.34 -7.80 -3.22
C SER A 28 0.50 -6.68 -3.82
N VAL A 29 -0.14 -5.87 -3.01
CA VAL A 29 -1.05 -4.84 -3.51
C VAL A 29 -0.91 -3.53 -2.74
N PRO A 30 -1.07 -2.38 -3.44
CA PRO A 30 -1.14 -1.08 -2.81
C PRO A 30 -2.46 -0.89 -2.05
N LEU A 31 -2.37 -0.13 -0.97
CA LEU A 31 -3.51 0.17 -0.11
C LEU A 31 -3.88 1.65 -0.18
N PHE A 32 -5.16 1.92 0.00
CA PHE A 32 -5.63 3.27 0.25
C PHE A 32 -5.19 3.72 1.65
N SER A 33 -4.19 4.59 1.70
CA SER A 33 -3.48 4.98 2.92
C SER A 33 -3.15 6.47 2.95
N LEU A 34 -2.39 6.91 3.95
CA LEU A 34 -1.87 8.27 4.05
C LEU A 34 -1.10 8.68 2.78
N SER A 35 -0.27 7.78 2.21
CA SER A 35 0.48 8.06 0.97
C SER A 35 -0.44 8.48 -0.18
N THR A 36 -1.62 7.89 -0.31
CA THR A 36 -2.61 8.27 -1.33
C THR A 36 -3.09 9.73 -1.15
N PHE A 37 -3.34 10.15 0.09
CA PHE A 37 -3.72 11.54 0.37
C PHE A 37 -2.58 12.50 0.08
N LEU A 38 -1.35 12.14 0.44
CA LEU A 38 -0.18 12.97 0.19
C LEU A 38 0.07 13.18 -1.30
N GLU A 39 -0.05 12.12 -2.11
CA GLU A 39 0.08 12.19 -3.56
C GLU A 39 -0.95 13.12 -4.21
N ASN A 40 -2.17 13.17 -3.67
CA ASN A 40 -3.20 14.10 -4.14
C ASN A 40 -3.01 15.54 -3.67
N SER A 41 -2.45 15.73 -2.48
CA SER A 41 -2.37 17.03 -1.82
C SER A 41 -1.10 17.80 -2.16
N PHE A 42 -0.04 17.10 -2.55
CA PHE A 42 1.28 17.67 -2.81
C PHE A 42 1.73 17.42 -4.25
N PRO A 43 1.42 18.34 -5.20
CA PRO A 43 1.76 18.17 -6.62
C PRO A 43 3.27 17.99 -6.90
N SER A 44 4.14 18.42 -5.96
CA SER A 44 5.59 18.25 -6.04
C SER A 44 6.08 16.84 -5.74
N VAL A 45 5.21 15.97 -5.26
CA VAL A 45 5.53 14.57 -4.93
C VAL A 45 5.15 13.69 -6.10
N PHE A 46 6.12 12.92 -6.63
CA PHE A 46 5.83 11.95 -7.67
C PHE A 46 4.86 10.89 -7.13
N PRO A 47 3.69 10.71 -7.76
CA PRO A 47 2.69 9.75 -7.29
C PRO A 47 3.20 8.32 -7.52
N ARG A 48 3.08 7.51 -6.48
CA ARG A 48 3.48 6.10 -6.49
C ARG A 48 2.27 5.17 -6.42
N GLN A 49 1.30 5.52 -5.56
CA GLN A 49 0.07 4.74 -5.38
C GLN A 49 -0.95 5.02 -6.49
N LEU A 50 -1.01 6.26 -6.97
CA LEU A 50 -1.98 6.73 -7.97
C LEU A 50 -1.45 6.71 -9.40
N SER A 51 -0.21 6.26 -9.62
CA SER A 51 0.42 6.20 -10.94
C SER A 51 0.85 4.78 -11.30
N GLY A 52 1.55 4.64 -12.42
CA GLY A 52 2.15 3.35 -12.80
C GLY A 52 1.16 2.31 -13.30
N GLY A 53 -0.06 2.72 -13.69
CA GLY A 53 -1.08 1.81 -14.23
C GLY A 53 -1.85 1.06 -13.14
N HIS A 54 -1.80 1.52 -11.89
CA HIS A 54 -2.67 0.99 -10.84
C HIS A 54 -4.13 1.33 -11.16
N THR A 55 -4.94 0.32 -11.41
CA THR A 55 -6.37 0.44 -11.65
C THR A 55 -7.18 0.32 -10.36
N HIS A 56 -6.57 -0.25 -9.32
CA HIS A 56 -7.20 -0.51 -8.04
C HIS A 56 -6.25 -0.20 -6.88
N LEU A 57 -6.80 0.47 -5.86
CA LEU A 57 -6.25 0.50 -4.51
C LEU A 57 -7.13 -0.35 -3.59
N TYR A 58 -6.49 -1.13 -2.75
CA TYR A 58 -7.20 -2.04 -1.85
C TYR A 58 -7.30 -1.47 -0.44
N THR A 59 -8.14 -2.08 0.37
CA THR A 59 -8.25 -1.87 1.82
C THR A 59 -8.31 -3.23 2.48
N GLU A 60 -8.05 -3.31 3.79
CA GLU A 60 -8.25 -4.56 4.54
C GLU A 60 -9.66 -5.13 4.31
N LYS A 61 -10.69 -4.26 4.34
CA LYS A 61 -12.09 -4.68 4.11
C LYS A 61 -12.30 -5.28 2.72
N SER A 62 -11.73 -4.67 1.66
CA SER A 62 -11.87 -5.18 0.29
C SER A 62 -11.14 -6.51 0.10
N LEU A 63 -9.97 -6.70 0.69
CA LEU A 63 -9.22 -7.95 0.64
C LEU A 63 -9.94 -9.08 1.39
N ASN A 64 -10.46 -8.79 2.57
CA ASN A 64 -11.30 -9.73 3.33
C ASN A 64 -12.59 -10.09 2.57
N TYR A 65 -13.22 -9.12 1.91
CA TYR A 65 -14.37 -9.37 1.04
C TYR A 65 -14.02 -10.33 -0.11
N LEU A 66 -12.88 -10.09 -0.79
CA LEU A 66 -12.41 -10.98 -1.86
C LEU A 66 -12.16 -12.40 -1.33
N ALA A 67 -11.47 -12.54 -0.20
CA ALA A 67 -11.23 -13.83 0.43
C ALA A 67 -12.54 -14.57 0.70
N LYS A 68 -13.52 -13.90 1.30
CA LYS A 68 -14.85 -14.47 1.58
C LYS A 68 -15.60 -14.84 0.31
N LYS A 69 -15.68 -13.92 -0.67
CA LYS A 69 -16.40 -14.12 -1.94
C LYS A 69 -15.89 -15.32 -2.72
N TYR A 70 -14.57 -15.51 -2.77
CA TYR A 70 -13.93 -16.60 -3.51
C TYR A 70 -13.67 -17.84 -2.67
N LYS A 71 -14.10 -17.85 -1.40
CA LYS A 71 -13.88 -18.96 -0.44
C LYS A 71 -12.39 -19.31 -0.27
N LEU A 72 -11.54 -18.29 -0.32
CA LEU A 72 -10.11 -18.40 -0.07
C LEU A 72 -9.84 -18.26 1.44
N LYS A 73 -8.81 -18.93 1.92
CA LYS A 73 -8.32 -18.76 3.29
C LYS A 73 -7.08 -17.88 3.28
N ILE A 74 -7.06 -16.81 4.05
CA ILE A 74 -5.84 -16.03 4.29
C ILE A 74 -4.99 -16.86 5.26
N ILE A 75 -3.78 -17.23 4.84
CA ILE A 75 -2.83 -18.05 5.62
C ILE A 75 -1.55 -17.31 5.98
N GLY A 76 -1.34 -16.13 5.41
CA GLY A 76 -0.24 -15.25 5.76
C GLY A 76 -0.54 -13.84 5.30
N GLU A 77 -0.11 -12.86 6.10
CA GLU A 77 -0.20 -11.44 5.77
C GLU A 77 1.00 -10.70 6.36
N TYR A 78 1.51 -9.74 5.61
CA TYR A 78 2.56 -8.82 6.04
C TYR A 78 2.19 -7.41 5.58
N TRP A 79 1.91 -6.55 6.55
CA TRP A 79 1.48 -5.16 6.37
C TRP A 79 2.68 -4.25 6.56
N PHE A 80 2.92 -3.36 5.61
CA PHE A 80 4.06 -2.44 5.63
C PHE A 80 3.79 -1.25 4.71
N GLY A 81 4.63 -0.23 4.81
CA GLY A 81 4.49 0.92 3.93
C GLY A 81 5.62 1.91 4.04
N THR A 82 5.42 3.05 3.39
CA THR A 82 6.33 4.19 3.42
C THR A 82 5.57 5.49 3.66
N ASP A 83 4.46 5.42 4.38
CA ASP A 83 3.56 6.55 4.61
C ASP A 83 4.22 7.71 5.36
N PHE A 84 4.97 7.41 6.42
CA PHE A 84 5.77 8.42 7.13
C PHE A 84 6.98 8.92 6.33
N PRO A 85 7.78 8.06 5.68
CA PRO A 85 8.77 8.52 4.69
C PRO A 85 8.16 9.44 3.61
N ASP A 86 6.97 9.10 3.09
CA ASP A 86 6.27 9.91 2.09
C ASP A 86 5.79 11.25 2.65
N LEU A 87 5.30 11.28 3.88
CA LEU A 87 4.95 12.51 4.58
C LEU A 87 6.18 13.42 4.73
N MET A 88 7.29 12.88 5.23
CA MET A 88 8.52 13.65 5.40
C MET A 88 9.04 14.20 4.06
N ARG A 89 9.03 13.36 3.01
CA ARG A 89 9.41 13.79 1.65
C ARG A 89 8.51 14.92 1.14
N SER A 90 7.21 14.82 1.36
CA SER A 90 6.23 15.83 0.94
C SER A 90 6.48 17.17 1.63
N LEU A 91 6.72 17.17 2.93
CA LEU A 91 7.02 18.36 3.72
C LEU A 91 8.34 19.01 3.31
N ILE A 92 9.40 18.22 3.11
CA ILE A 92 10.71 18.70 2.69
C ILE A 92 10.62 19.34 1.29
N ASN A 93 10.00 18.66 0.34
CA ASN A 93 9.86 19.17 -1.02
C ASN A 93 9.06 20.48 -1.04
N THR A 94 7.94 20.54 -0.33
CA THR A 94 7.13 21.75 -0.23
C THR A 94 7.91 22.89 0.44
N GLY A 95 8.62 22.62 1.53
CA GLY A 95 9.46 23.60 2.21
C GLY A 95 10.59 24.15 1.32
N ASN A 96 11.19 23.31 0.46
CA ASN A 96 12.20 23.73 -0.50
C ASN A 96 11.62 24.65 -1.56
N ILE A 97 10.41 24.35 -2.08
CA ILE A 97 9.71 25.17 -3.07
C ILE A 97 9.41 26.58 -2.54
N ILE A 98 8.99 26.68 -1.29
CA ILE A 98 8.66 27.98 -0.65
C ILE A 98 9.85 28.66 0.01
N ASN A 99 11.09 28.24 -0.33
CA ASN A 99 12.34 28.79 0.21
C ASN A 99 12.49 28.75 1.74
N LYS A 100 11.93 27.73 2.39
CA LYS A 100 12.05 27.48 3.84
C LYS A 100 13.06 26.37 4.19
N LYS A 101 14.19 26.35 3.48
CA LYS A 101 15.23 25.29 3.56
C LYS A 101 15.75 25.04 4.98
N ILE A 102 15.88 26.09 5.81
CA ILE A 102 16.37 25.94 7.17
C ILE A 102 15.40 25.13 8.03
N TYR A 103 14.10 25.38 7.90
CA TYR A 103 13.07 24.64 8.64
C TYR A 103 12.95 23.19 8.17
N THR A 104 13.12 22.94 6.87
CA THR A 104 13.08 21.56 6.34
C THR A 104 14.24 20.72 6.82
N LYS A 105 15.43 21.32 6.94
CA LYS A 105 16.61 20.65 7.50
C LYS A 105 16.40 20.30 8.98
N GLU A 106 15.95 21.25 9.78
CA GLU A 106 15.65 21.01 11.20
C GLU A 106 14.56 19.96 11.40
N LEU A 107 13.49 20.00 10.58
CA LEU A 107 12.43 19.01 10.60
C LEU A 107 13.01 17.61 10.36
N TYR A 108 13.81 17.43 9.31
CA TYR A 108 14.43 16.16 9.00
C TYR A 108 15.36 15.67 10.09
N GLU A 109 16.25 16.53 10.62
CA GLU A 109 17.18 16.18 11.68
C GLU A 109 16.48 15.72 12.97
N LYS A 110 15.33 16.33 13.29
CA LYS A 110 14.55 15.98 14.48
C LYS A 110 13.75 14.69 14.33
N PHE A 111 13.17 14.44 13.15
CA PHE A 111 12.19 13.37 12.97
C PHE A 111 12.73 12.14 12.25
N SER A 112 13.85 12.25 11.48
CA SER A 112 14.37 11.12 10.70
C SER A 112 14.63 9.86 11.51
N LYS A 113 15.10 10.01 12.75
CA LYS A 113 15.38 8.90 13.67
C LYS A 113 14.14 8.17 14.20
N PHE A 114 12.94 8.72 14.00
CA PHE A 114 11.67 8.14 14.46
C PHE A 114 10.79 7.66 13.31
N ILE A 115 11.21 7.89 12.05
CA ILE A 115 10.37 7.59 10.88
C ILE A 115 9.96 6.12 10.88
N ASP A 116 10.88 5.21 11.13
CA ASP A 116 10.62 3.77 11.12
C ASP A 116 9.68 3.36 12.26
N ASP A 117 9.85 3.92 13.47
CA ASP A 117 8.96 3.67 14.60
C ASP A 117 7.53 4.17 14.31
N LEU A 118 7.42 5.36 13.72
CA LEU A 118 6.13 5.93 13.33
C LEU A 118 5.47 5.13 12.21
N GLN A 119 6.24 4.68 11.22
CA GLN A 119 5.76 3.79 10.18
C GLN A 119 5.27 2.46 10.76
N PHE A 120 6.02 1.87 11.69
CA PHE A 120 5.64 0.63 12.34
C PHE A 120 4.28 0.70 13.06
N VAL A 121 3.93 1.87 13.61
CA VAL A 121 2.60 2.09 14.20
C VAL A 121 1.50 1.96 13.14
N LEU A 122 1.70 2.49 11.94
CA LEU A 122 0.74 2.34 10.83
C LEU A 122 0.65 0.89 10.37
N ASP A 123 1.79 0.23 10.20
CA ASP A 123 1.89 -1.16 9.76
C ASP A 123 1.15 -2.10 10.73
N LYS A 124 1.41 -1.95 12.02
CA LYS A 124 0.77 -2.75 13.08
C LYS A 124 -0.76 -2.57 13.11
N ASN A 125 -1.23 -1.37 12.79
CA ASN A 125 -2.67 -1.07 12.78
C ASN A 125 -3.31 -1.26 11.39
N LYS A 126 -2.58 -1.82 10.40
CA LYS A 126 -3.04 -2.10 9.03
C LYS A 126 -3.58 -0.87 8.29
N VAL A 127 -3.01 0.30 8.56
CA VAL A 127 -3.31 1.57 7.89
C VAL A 127 -2.13 2.07 7.05
N CYS A 128 -1.27 1.16 6.65
CA CYS A 128 -0.09 1.37 5.81
C CYS A 128 -0.41 1.27 4.31
N SER A 129 0.58 1.58 3.48
CA SER A 129 0.40 1.73 2.04
C SER A 129 0.51 0.44 1.22
N GLU A 130 0.97 -0.66 1.80
CA GLU A 130 1.14 -1.94 1.09
C GLU A 130 0.83 -3.14 1.98
N VAL A 131 0.43 -4.25 1.34
CA VAL A 131 0.29 -5.54 2.00
C VAL A 131 0.73 -6.68 1.08
N HIS A 132 1.43 -7.64 1.67
CA HIS A 132 1.64 -8.96 1.07
C HIS A 132 0.69 -9.95 1.72
N MET A 133 -0.03 -10.73 0.92
CA MET A 133 -0.95 -11.77 1.40
C MET A 133 -0.75 -13.09 0.68
N VAL A 134 -0.99 -14.16 1.40
CA VAL A 134 -1.07 -15.52 0.84
C VAL A 134 -2.46 -16.06 1.06
N PHE A 135 -3.12 -16.38 -0.04
CA PHE A 135 -4.42 -17.06 -0.05
C PHE A 135 -4.25 -18.55 -0.34
N GLU A 136 -4.94 -19.38 0.41
CA GLU A 136 -5.08 -20.81 0.14
C GLU A 136 -6.42 -21.08 -0.53
N ASN A 137 -6.39 -21.82 -1.65
CA ASN A 137 -7.58 -22.29 -2.34
C ASN A 137 -8.15 -23.51 -1.62
N LYS A 138 -9.33 -23.38 -1.01
CA LYS A 138 -9.98 -24.48 -0.29
C LYS A 138 -10.58 -25.57 -1.17
N ASN A 139 -10.59 -25.37 -2.48
CA ASN A 139 -11.10 -26.36 -3.43
C ASN A 139 -10.00 -27.29 -3.98
N PHE A 140 -8.80 -27.17 -3.42
CA PHE A 140 -7.64 -28.00 -3.79
C PHE A 140 -7.61 -29.29 -2.97
#